data_ed7d7b1c43fab704f4a6e7ee8061e31d
#
_entry.id   ed7d7b1c43fab704f4a6e7ee8061e31d
#
_cell.length_a   1.000
_cell.length_b   1.000
_cell.length_c   1.000
_cell.angle_alpha   90.00
_cell.angle_beta   90.00
_cell.angle_gamma   90.00
#
_symmetry.space_group_name_H-M   'P 1'
#
loop_
_entity.id
_entity.type
_entity.pdbx_description
1 polymer ?
#
loop_
_entity_poly.entity_id
_entity_poly.type
_entity_poly.pdbx_seq_one_letter_code
_entity_poly.pdbx_strand_id
1 'polypeptide(L)'
;MTSLTFYGGVNEIGGNKILLEDKDTRVFLDFGKGFSRRAKFFEEYINPRVANGIEDFLTMELLPDVQGLYRDDLMKMAEREILEPEPDTDAVLLTHAHSDHADYISFLHEKIPIYMGDTCNLILQAIEERSNRQIEREILSYKERPYNKKDDTVKRNQV
;
A
#
# COMPACT_ATOMS: atom_id res chain seq x y z
N MET A 1 5.44 10.15 24.52
CA MET A 1 6.80 10.39 23.96
C MET A 1 6.64 10.39 22.46
N THR A 2 7.11 11.40 21.77
CA THR A 2 6.99 11.47 20.31
C THR A 2 8.12 10.65 19.67
N SER A 3 7.81 9.84 18.67
CA SER A 3 8.78 9.03 17.93
C SER A 3 8.59 9.11 16.43
N LEU A 4 9.66 8.85 15.66
CA LEU A 4 9.64 8.68 14.22
C LEU A 4 10.26 7.33 13.87
N THR A 5 9.50 6.50 13.16
CA THR A 5 9.96 5.22 12.64
C THR A 5 10.04 5.29 11.11
N PHE A 6 11.21 4.98 10.55
CA PHE A 6 11.45 5.04 9.13
C PHE A 6 11.35 3.63 8.51
N TYR A 7 10.31 3.38 7.75
CA TYR A 7 10.12 2.12 7.00
C TYR A 7 10.67 2.17 5.56
N GLY A 8 11.17 3.34 5.13
CA GLY A 8 11.81 3.57 3.84
C GLY A 8 12.23 5.03 3.68
N GLY A 9 12.92 5.35 2.59
CA GLY A 9 13.40 6.70 2.31
C GLY A 9 14.71 7.07 3.01
N VAL A 10 15.37 6.12 3.70
CA VAL A 10 16.65 6.36 4.37
C VAL A 10 17.78 5.70 3.57
N ASN A 11 18.77 6.51 3.14
CA ASN A 11 19.88 6.08 2.28
C ASN A 11 19.45 5.40 0.97
N GLU A 12 18.25 5.71 0.48
CA GLU A 12 17.72 5.23 -0.79
C GLU A 12 16.92 6.34 -1.48
N ILE A 13 16.74 6.21 -2.80
CA ILE A 13 15.88 7.12 -3.56
C ILE A 13 14.46 6.57 -3.52
N GLY A 14 13.54 7.36 -2.95
CA GLY A 14 12.12 7.02 -2.88
C GLY A 14 11.78 6.04 -1.76
N GLY A 15 10.55 5.57 -1.77
CA GLY A 15 10.03 4.64 -0.77
C GLY A 15 9.70 5.29 0.56
N ASN A 16 9.41 6.58 0.57
CA ASN A 16 9.13 7.34 1.77
C ASN A 16 7.92 6.76 2.51
N LYS A 17 8.17 6.24 3.70
CA LYS A 17 7.19 5.71 4.64
C LYS A 17 7.70 6.01 6.05
N ILE A 18 7.23 7.10 6.63
CA ILE A 18 7.69 7.56 7.94
C ILE A 18 6.50 7.57 8.88
N LEU A 19 6.53 6.74 9.91
CA LEU A 19 5.52 6.73 10.95
C LEU A 19 5.87 7.72 12.05
N LEU A 20 5.02 8.70 12.26
CA LEU A 20 5.03 9.60 13.41
C LEU A 20 4.06 9.05 14.46
N GLU A 21 4.56 8.86 15.66
CA GLU A 21 3.75 8.46 16.82
C GLU A 21 3.90 9.51 17.93
N ASP A 22 2.79 9.99 18.45
CA ASP A 22 2.73 10.83 19.63
C ASP A 22 1.52 10.48 20.49
N LYS A 23 1.77 9.98 21.71
CA LYS A 23 0.75 9.43 22.60
C LYS A 23 -0.04 8.32 21.90
N ASP A 24 -1.34 8.56 21.68
CA ASP A 24 -2.27 7.62 21.05
C ASP A 24 -2.48 7.90 19.55
N THR A 25 -1.69 8.81 18.97
CA THR A 25 -1.81 9.22 17.56
C THR A 25 -0.70 8.62 16.71
N ARG A 26 -1.07 7.99 15.61
CA ARG A 26 -0.17 7.32 14.65
C ARG A 26 -0.47 7.77 13.22
N VAL A 27 0.46 8.50 12.62
CA VAL A 27 0.29 9.09 11.28
C VAL A 27 1.46 8.74 10.39
N PHE A 28 1.20 8.23 9.20
CA PHE A 28 2.24 8.11 8.19
C PHE A 28 2.44 9.40 7.41
N LEU A 29 3.69 9.78 7.22
CA LEU A 29 4.12 10.81 6.30
C LEU A 29 4.58 10.11 5.02
N ASP A 30 3.78 10.25 3.95
CA ASP A 30 3.86 9.51 2.71
C ASP A 30 3.78 7.97 2.86
N PHE A 31 3.47 7.28 1.76
CA PHE A 31 3.47 5.83 1.69
C PHE A 31 3.84 5.37 0.29
N GLY A 32 5.11 5.54 -0.05
CA GLY A 32 5.62 5.45 -1.40
C GLY A 32 6.37 4.18 -1.74
N LYS A 33 6.70 4.06 -3.00
CA LYS A 33 7.40 2.94 -3.62
C LYS A 33 8.92 3.14 -3.62
N GLY A 34 9.67 2.21 -3.05
CA GLY A 34 11.13 2.19 -3.08
C GLY A 34 11.64 1.61 -4.40
N PHE A 35 12.16 2.44 -5.29
CA PHE A 35 12.61 2.00 -6.61
C PHE A 35 13.78 1.04 -6.56
N SER A 36 14.83 1.41 -5.84
CA SER A 36 16.05 0.59 -5.73
C SER A 36 15.79 -0.76 -5.05
N ARG A 37 14.93 -0.78 -4.01
CA ARG A 37 14.58 -2.01 -3.29
C ARG A 37 13.72 -2.91 -4.18
N ARG A 38 12.71 -2.35 -4.85
CA ARG A 38 11.85 -3.09 -5.77
C ARG A 38 12.63 -3.69 -6.94
N ALA A 39 13.57 -2.94 -7.53
CA ALA A 39 14.38 -3.40 -8.65
C ALA A 39 15.30 -4.59 -8.34
N LYS A 40 15.53 -4.90 -7.05
CA LYS A 40 16.30 -6.11 -6.67
C LYS A 40 15.49 -7.40 -6.91
N PHE A 41 14.17 -7.33 -6.90
CA PHE A 41 13.28 -8.50 -6.95
C PHE A 41 12.44 -8.54 -8.23
N PHE A 42 12.10 -7.38 -8.76
CA PHE A 42 11.20 -7.25 -9.90
C PHE A 42 11.89 -6.44 -11.01
N GLU A 43 12.22 -7.14 -12.08
CA GLU A 43 12.74 -6.56 -13.31
C GLU A 43 11.60 -6.22 -14.27
N GLU A 44 11.93 -5.73 -15.47
CA GLU A 44 10.97 -5.29 -16.48
C GLU A 44 9.88 -6.33 -16.80
N TYR A 45 10.22 -7.60 -16.77
CA TYR A 45 9.32 -8.72 -17.11
C TYR A 45 8.81 -9.52 -15.90
N ILE A 46 9.32 -9.24 -14.68
CA ILE A 46 8.93 -9.93 -13.46
C ILE A 46 8.14 -8.96 -12.59
N ASN A 47 6.86 -9.27 -12.38
CA ASN A 47 5.97 -8.50 -11.54
C ASN A 47 5.53 -9.29 -10.30
N PRO A 48 5.11 -8.62 -9.22
CA PRO A 48 4.50 -9.27 -8.08
C PRO A 48 3.31 -10.14 -8.51
N ARG A 49 3.16 -11.28 -7.87
CA ARG A 49 2.08 -12.22 -8.17
C ARG A 49 0.76 -11.71 -7.59
N VAL A 50 -0.14 -11.27 -8.46
CA VAL A 50 -1.45 -10.75 -8.06
C VAL A 50 -2.23 -11.78 -7.22
N ALA A 51 -2.08 -13.08 -7.51
CA ALA A 51 -2.74 -14.15 -6.77
C ALA A 51 -2.29 -14.28 -5.30
N ASN A 52 -1.13 -13.76 -4.95
CA ASN A 52 -0.59 -13.78 -3.59
C ASN A 52 -0.98 -12.53 -2.76
N GLY A 53 -1.84 -11.67 -3.29
CA GLY A 53 -2.22 -10.44 -2.60
C GLY A 53 -1.00 -9.59 -2.25
N ILE A 54 -0.78 -9.37 -0.96
CA ILE A 54 0.31 -8.54 -0.44
C ILE A 54 1.57 -9.34 -0.07
N GLU A 55 1.53 -10.70 -0.12
CA GLU A 55 2.59 -11.54 0.42
C GLU A 55 3.98 -11.29 -0.18
N ASP A 56 4.06 -11.13 -1.51
CA ASP A 56 5.34 -10.86 -2.16
C ASP A 56 5.97 -9.54 -1.66
N PHE A 57 5.15 -8.54 -1.39
CA PHE A 57 5.61 -7.23 -0.89
C PHE A 57 6.09 -7.28 0.57
N LEU A 58 5.43 -8.05 1.41
CA LEU A 58 5.81 -8.23 2.81
C LEU A 58 7.07 -9.09 2.93
N THR A 59 7.11 -10.24 2.23
CA THR A 59 8.26 -11.15 2.24
C THR A 59 9.54 -10.50 1.71
N MET A 60 9.43 -9.60 0.72
CA MET A 60 10.56 -8.86 0.14
C MET A 60 10.84 -7.53 0.86
N GLU A 61 10.17 -7.29 1.99
CA GLU A 61 10.31 -6.06 2.80
C GLU A 61 10.09 -4.76 2.00
N LEU A 62 9.27 -4.80 0.94
CA LEU A 62 8.86 -3.62 0.19
C LEU A 62 7.79 -2.83 0.92
N LEU A 63 7.02 -3.52 1.75
CA LEU A 63 6.04 -2.98 2.67
C LEU A 63 6.39 -3.41 4.11
N PRO A 64 6.17 -2.56 5.12
CA PRO A 64 6.38 -2.92 6.51
C PRO A 64 5.32 -3.94 6.98
N ASP A 65 5.70 -4.93 7.76
CA ASP A 65 4.76 -5.88 8.37
C ASP A 65 4.13 -5.25 9.62
N VAL A 66 3.07 -4.46 9.41
CA VAL A 66 2.33 -3.74 10.46
C VAL A 66 0.89 -4.22 10.45
N GLN A 67 0.41 -4.71 11.59
CA GLN A 67 -0.95 -5.20 11.74
C GLN A 67 -1.99 -4.08 11.56
N GLY A 68 -3.15 -4.41 10.97
CA GLY A 68 -4.24 -3.46 10.75
C GLY A 68 -3.97 -2.39 9.69
N LEU A 69 -2.77 -2.36 9.07
CA LEU A 69 -2.40 -1.32 8.11
C LEU A 69 -2.97 -1.56 6.71
N TYR A 70 -3.20 -2.82 6.34
CA TYR A 70 -3.46 -3.20 4.95
C TYR A 70 -4.89 -3.64 4.71
N ARG A 71 -5.31 -3.56 3.45
CA ARG A 71 -6.61 -4.02 2.94
C ARG A 71 -6.85 -5.49 3.26
N ASP A 72 -8.01 -5.77 3.80
CA ASP A 72 -8.45 -7.12 4.17
C ASP A 72 -8.44 -8.12 3.02
N ASP A 73 -8.86 -7.68 1.81
CA ASP A 73 -8.88 -8.56 0.64
C ASP A 73 -7.47 -9.04 0.27
N LEU A 74 -6.47 -8.17 0.37
CA LEU A 74 -5.08 -8.51 0.08
C LEU A 74 -4.43 -9.38 1.16
N MET A 75 -4.78 -9.16 2.43
CA MET A 75 -4.35 -9.99 3.55
C MET A 75 -4.93 -11.41 3.45
N LYS A 76 -6.23 -11.53 3.15
CA LYS A 76 -6.90 -12.83 2.91
C LYS A 76 -6.29 -13.59 1.73
N MET A 77 -5.92 -12.91 0.64
CA MET A 77 -5.23 -13.52 -0.50
C MET A 77 -3.83 -14.02 -0.13
N ALA A 78 -3.15 -13.32 0.76
CA ALA A 78 -1.85 -13.70 1.30
C ALA A 78 -1.94 -14.79 2.40
N GLU A 79 -3.14 -15.29 2.71
CA GLU A 79 -3.41 -16.22 3.82
C GLU A 79 -2.90 -15.71 5.19
N ARG A 80 -2.79 -14.39 5.33
CA ARG A 80 -2.37 -13.74 6.57
C ARG A 80 -3.56 -13.58 7.52
N GLU A 81 -3.33 -13.81 8.80
CA GLU A 81 -4.31 -13.59 9.84
C GLU A 81 -4.54 -12.09 10.05
N ILE A 82 -5.80 -11.69 10.11
CA ILE A 82 -6.22 -10.32 10.43
C ILE A 82 -6.49 -10.31 11.93
N LEU A 83 -5.52 -9.85 12.71
CA LEU A 83 -5.61 -9.81 14.17
C LEU A 83 -6.40 -8.59 14.64
N GLU A 84 -6.26 -7.48 13.94
CA GLU A 84 -6.91 -6.21 14.27
C GLU A 84 -7.89 -5.82 13.16
N PRO A 85 -9.21 -5.86 13.41
CA PRO A 85 -10.23 -5.54 12.41
C PRO A 85 -10.34 -4.04 12.12
N GLU A 86 -9.80 -3.20 13.00
CA GLU A 86 -9.72 -1.75 12.81
C GLU A 86 -8.26 -1.33 12.68
N PRO A 87 -7.95 -0.40 11.77
CA PRO A 87 -6.58 0.08 11.62
C PRO A 87 -6.12 0.85 12.85
N ASP A 88 -4.90 0.58 13.30
CA ASP A 88 -4.22 1.30 14.38
C ASP A 88 -3.41 2.51 13.84
N THR A 89 -3.75 2.98 12.66
CA THR A 89 -3.18 4.15 11.99
C THR A 89 -4.28 5.15 11.76
N ASP A 90 -4.12 6.35 12.31
CA ASP A 90 -5.15 7.41 12.27
C ASP A 90 -5.23 8.09 10.90
N ALA A 91 -4.10 8.21 10.20
CA ALA A 91 -4.07 8.90 8.90
C ALA A 91 -2.78 8.65 8.11
N VAL A 92 -2.85 8.98 6.82
CA VAL A 92 -1.67 9.23 5.98
C VAL A 92 -1.71 10.69 5.50
N LEU A 93 -0.60 11.41 5.67
CA LEU A 93 -0.41 12.74 5.13
C LEU A 93 0.47 12.63 3.89
N LEU A 94 -0.13 12.82 2.71
CA LEU A 94 0.55 12.69 1.44
C LEU A 94 1.07 14.04 0.98
N THR A 95 2.37 14.15 0.77
CA THR A 95 3.02 15.40 0.38
C THR A 95 2.77 15.75 -1.08
N HIS A 96 2.87 14.77 -1.99
CA HIS A 96 2.66 14.96 -3.41
C HIS A 96 2.47 13.62 -4.16
N ALA A 97 2.09 13.68 -5.45
CA ALA A 97 1.64 12.54 -6.24
C ALA A 97 2.75 11.71 -6.91
N HIS A 98 4.03 11.90 -6.58
CA HIS A 98 5.09 11.04 -7.13
C HIS A 98 5.00 9.62 -6.57
N SER A 99 5.37 8.64 -7.39
CA SER A 99 5.22 7.21 -7.05
C SER A 99 6.03 6.78 -5.83
N ASP A 100 7.15 7.42 -5.58
CA ASP A 100 7.99 7.19 -4.40
C ASP A 100 7.43 7.78 -3.10
N HIS A 101 6.30 8.51 -3.19
CA HIS A 101 5.55 9.05 -2.07
C HIS A 101 4.13 8.48 -1.98
N ALA A 102 3.50 8.10 -3.11
CA ALA A 102 2.08 7.82 -3.19
C ALA A 102 1.71 6.38 -3.61
N ASP A 103 2.49 5.69 -4.44
CA ASP A 103 2.03 4.45 -5.12
C ASP A 103 1.56 3.35 -4.15
N TYR A 104 2.13 3.24 -2.97
CA TYR A 104 1.79 2.16 -2.04
C TYR A 104 0.61 2.47 -1.10
N ILE A 105 -0.02 3.66 -1.22
CA ILE A 105 -1.31 3.91 -0.56
C ILE A 105 -2.41 2.96 -1.07
N SER A 106 -2.24 2.41 -2.26
CA SER A 106 -3.11 1.37 -2.85
C SER A 106 -3.26 0.09 -2.00
N PHE A 107 -2.32 -0.17 -1.10
CA PHE A 107 -2.34 -1.33 -0.21
C PHE A 107 -3.02 -1.06 1.13
N LEU A 108 -3.21 0.21 1.48
CA LEU A 108 -3.70 0.62 2.80
C LEU A 108 -5.17 0.25 3.00
N HIS A 109 -5.52 0.00 4.26
CA HIS A 109 -6.89 -0.27 4.67
C HIS A 109 -7.80 0.93 4.33
N GLU A 110 -9.01 0.68 3.80
CA GLU A 110 -9.94 1.71 3.31
C GLU A 110 -10.42 2.68 4.38
N LYS A 111 -10.36 2.29 5.65
CA LYS A 111 -10.74 3.17 6.77
C LYS A 111 -9.64 4.17 7.16
N ILE A 112 -8.42 4.02 6.67
CA ILE A 112 -7.35 4.97 6.92
C ILE A 112 -7.55 6.21 6.03
N PRO A 113 -7.86 7.38 6.60
CA PRO A 113 -8.02 8.59 5.81
C PRO A 113 -6.68 9.07 5.24
N ILE A 114 -6.72 9.48 3.97
CA ILE A 114 -5.54 10.02 3.29
C ILE A 114 -5.76 11.50 3.05
N TYR A 115 -4.96 12.34 3.70
CA TYR A 115 -4.98 13.78 3.55
C TYR A 115 -3.97 14.22 2.50
N MET A 116 -4.43 14.94 1.48
CA MET A 116 -3.60 15.45 0.40
C MET A 116 -4.14 16.76 -0.16
N GLY A 117 -3.31 17.51 -0.87
CA GLY A 117 -3.76 18.71 -1.57
C GLY A 117 -4.59 18.38 -2.83
N ASP A 118 -5.50 19.28 -3.24
CA ASP A 118 -6.39 19.09 -4.40
C ASP A 118 -5.61 18.74 -5.68
N THR A 119 -4.50 19.41 -5.93
CA THR A 119 -3.66 19.14 -7.11
C THR A 119 -3.09 17.72 -7.08
N CYS A 120 -2.66 17.25 -5.90
CA CYS A 120 -2.18 15.88 -5.72
C CYS A 120 -3.30 14.88 -6.05
N ASN A 121 -4.49 15.08 -5.52
CA ASN A 121 -5.66 14.26 -5.79
C ASN A 121 -5.98 14.18 -7.28
N LEU A 122 -6.03 15.32 -7.99
CA LEU A 122 -6.30 15.36 -9.44
C LEU A 122 -5.24 14.61 -10.25
N ILE A 123 -3.96 14.71 -9.88
CA ILE A 123 -2.88 13.97 -10.55
C ILE A 123 -3.06 12.47 -10.32
N LEU A 124 -3.33 12.03 -9.10
CA LEU A 124 -3.54 10.62 -8.77
C LEU A 124 -4.75 10.03 -9.49
N GLN A 125 -5.86 10.77 -9.60
CA GLN A 125 -7.01 10.37 -10.41
C GLN A 125 -6.62 10.14 -11.87
N ALA A 126 -5.90 11.09 -12.47
CA ALA A 126 -5.45 10.98 -13.86
C ALA A 126 -4.50 9.79 -14.09
N ILE A 127 -3.65 9.46 -13.10
CA ILE A 127 -2.77 8.30 -13.14
C ILE A 127 -3.59 7.00 -13.06
N GLU A 128 -4.54 6.90 -12.13
CA GLU A 128 -5.39 5.72 -11.95
C GLU A 128 -6.25 5.43 -13.18
N GLU A 129 -6.90 6.45 -13.75
CA GLU A 129 -7.74 6.33 -14.95
C GLU A 129 -6.97 5.79 -16.18
N ARG A 130 -5.68 6.08 -16.28
CA ARG A 130 -4.82 5.63 -17.40
C ARG A 130 -4.13 4.31 -17.14
N SER A 131 -4.16 3.81 -15.91
CA SER A 131 -3.41 2.63 -15.54
C SER A 131 -4.16 1.35 -15.90
N ASN A 132 -3.39 0.30 -16.24
CA ASN A 132 -3.90 -1.06 -16.19
C ASN A 132 -4.18 -1.40 -14.72
N ARG A 133 -5.29 -2.09 -14.44
CA ARG A 133 -5.78 -2.43 -13.08
C ARG A 133 -4.82 -3.37 -12.31
N GLN A 134 -3.64 -2.88 -12.02
CA GLN A 134 -2.68 -3.54 -11.12
C GLN A 134 -2.94 -3.06 -9.70
N ILE A 135 -2.70 -3.89 -8.70
CA ILE A 135 -2.89 -3.56 -7.28
C ILE A 135 -2.18 -2.24 -6.92
N GLU A 136 -0.92 -2.08 -7.36
CA GLU A 136 -0.11 -0.87 -7.13
C GLU A 136 -0.68 0.40 -7.77
N ARG A 137 -1.74 0.29 -8.59
CA ARG A 137 -2.37 1.42 -9.29
C ARG A 137 -3.82 1.69 -8.84
N GLU A 138 -4.31 0.94 -7.89
CA GLU A 138 -5.61 1.17 -7.25
C GLU A 138 -5.44 2.18 -6.09
N ILE A 139 -5.07 3.41 -6.44
CA ILE A 139 -4.57 4.42 -5.49
C ILE A 139 -5.72 5.07 -4.71
N LEU A 140 -6.75 5.53 -5.41
CA LEU A 140 -7.90 6.25 -4.84
C LEU A 140 -9.15 5.38 -4.75
N SER A 141 -9.22 4.33 -5.57
CA SER A 141 -10.33 3.39 -5.58
C SER A 141 -9.87 1.98 -5.91
N TYR A 142 -10.53 1.00 -5.33
CA TYR A 142 -10.25 -0.39 -5.65
C TYR A 142 -11.52 -1.22 -5.69
N LYS A 143 -11.44 -2.38 -6.35
CA LYS A 143 -12.48 -3.41 -6.26
C LYS A 143 -11.98 -4.52 -5.36
N GLU A 144 -12.76 -4.83 -4.32
CA GLU A 144 -12.47 -5.96 -3.44
C GLU A 144 -12.33 -7.25 -4.26
N ARG A 145 -11.29 -8.03 -3.94
CA ARG A 145 -10.97 -9.29 -4.60
C ARG A 145 -11.51 -10.45 -3.79
N PRO A 146 -12.56 -11.15 -4.27
CA PRO A 146 -13.04 -12.33 -3.58
C PRO A 146 -11.99 -13.45 -3.65
N TYR A 147 -11.57 -13.93 -2.49
CA TYR A 147 -10.69 -15.10 -2.38
C TYR A 147 -11.55 -16.37 -2.27
N ASN A 148 -11.33 -17.32 -3.19
CA ASN A 148 -11.98 -18.62 -3.14
C ASN A 148 -10.99 -19.72 -2.71
N LYS A 149 -11.01 -20.08 -1.43
CA LYS A 149 -10.13 -21.11 -0.85
C LYS A 149 -10.21 -22.49 -1.53
N LYS A 150 -11.32 -22.83 -2.19
CA LYS A 150 -11.50 -24.16 -2.82
C LYS A 150 -10.67 -24.34 -4.08
N ASP A 151 -10.37 -23.26 -4.78
CA ASP A 151 -9.77 -23.32 -6.11
C ASP A 151 -8.42 -22.60 -6.19
N ASP A 152 -7.90 -22.03 -5.09
CA ASP A 152 -6.74 -21.11 -5.06
C ASP A 152 -6.80 -20.01 -6.14
N THR A 153 -8.01 -19.72 -6.64
CA THR A 153 -8.24 -18.74 -7.69
C THR A 153 -8.94 -17.52 -7.15
N VAL A 154 -8.35 -16.37 -7.43
CA VAL A 154 -8.97 -15.08 -7.16
C VAL A 154 -9.95 -14.76 -8.28
N LYS A 155 -11.24 -14.75 -7.96
CA LYS A 155 -12.26 -14.29 -8.90
C LYS A 155 -12.33 -12.78 -8.86
N ARG A 156 -11.98 -12.15 -9.99
CA ARG A 156 -12.28 -10.73 -10.17
C ARG A 156 -13.79 -10.55 -10.31
N ASN A 157 -14.36 -9.56 -9.64
CA ASN A 157 -15.70 -9.13 -9.95
C ASN A 157 -15.70 -8.67 -11.42
N GLN A 158 -16.41 -9.40 -12.27
CA GLN A 158 -16.66 -8.97 -13.64
C GLN A 158 -17.64 -7.78 -13.58
N VAL A 159 -17.30 -6.72 -14.30
CA VAL A 159 -18.18 -5.56 -14.52
C VAL A 159 -19.02 -5.81 -15.73
#